data_28acb3566738389499e4c3837607edce
#
_entry.id   28acb3566738389499e4c3837607edce
#
_cell.length_a   1.000
_cell.length_b   1.000
_cell.length_c   1.000
_cell.angle_alpha   90.00
_cell.angle_beta   90.00
_cell.angle_gamma   90.00
#
_symmetry.space_group_name_H-M   'P 1'
#
loop_
_entity.id
_entity.type
_entity.pdbx_description
1 polymer ?
#
loop_
_entity_poly.entity_id
_entity_poly.type
_entity_poly.pdbx_seq_one_letter_code
_entity_poly.pdbx_strand_id
1 'polypeptide(L)'
;MAQAKQEQINELLLQALETEIGGVQVYETAIKCAVNEDLKKEWQKYLEETRKHVDIVTHVFEGLELNPTTETPGRQIVRDKAVALVQSMQKALSSGDPVTAQLVAAEAVVDAETKDHQNWELIGILVEETTGDIKKYLKEAHEEVEEEEDEHLYHTMGWARELWIESLGLKAVLPPPEEEKDVKTAIGQARAKMARNKMK
;
A
#
# COMPACT_ATOMS: atom_id res chain seq x y z
N MET A 1 27.56 -17.18 -5.08
CA MET A 1 26.24 -16.61 -4.75
C MET A 1 25.25 -17.17 -5.76
N ALA A 2 24.03 -17.51 -5.34
CA ALA A 2 22.99 -17.91 -6.28
C ALA A 2 22.59 -16.68 -7.13
N GLN A 3 22.47 -16.85 -8.43
CA GLN A 3 22.03 -15.79 -9.32
C GLN A 3 20.51 -15.73 -9.29
N ALA A 4 19.92 -14.55 -9.14
CA ALA A 4 18.49 -14.35 -9.23
C ALA A 4 17.98 -14.78 -10.62
N LYS A 5 16.84 -15.46 -10.66
CA LYS A 5 16.27 -15.96 -11.92
C LYS A 5 15.52 -14.83 -12.62
N GLN A 6 15.93 -14.48 -13.82
CA GLN A 6 15.34 -13.38 -14.60
C GLN A 6 13.82 -13.51 -14.74
N GLU A 7 13.32 -14.72 -14.98
CA GLU A 7 11.86 -14.96 -15.07
C GLU A 7 11.12 -14.60 -13.78
N GLN A 8 11.73 -14.83 -12.61
CA GLN A 8 11.12 -14.51 -11.32
C GLN A 8 11.21 -13.01 -11.01
N ILE A 9 12.27 -12.32 -11.45
CA ILE A 9 12.35 -10.86 -11.40
C ILE A 9 11.23 -10.25 -12.24
N ASN A 10 11.07 -10.71 -13.47
CA ASN A 10 10.01 -10.23 -14.36
C ASN A 10 8.62 -10.47 -13.78
N GLU A 11 8.38 -11.64 -13.17
CA GLU A 11 7.12 -11.96 -12.51
C GLU A 11 6.86 -11.06 -11.31
N LEU A 12 7.87 -10.80 -10.46
CA LEU A 12 7.75 -9.86 -9.33
C LEU A 12 7.37 -8.46 -9.81
N LEU A 13 8.05 -7.96 -10.85
CA LEU A 13 7.78 -6.63 -11.41
C LEU A 13 6.37 -6.54 -12.01
N LEU A 14 5.88 -7.59 -12.69
CA LEU A 14 4.52 -7.64 -13.21
C LEU A 14 3.49 -7.63 -12.07
N GLN A 15 3.76 -8.34 -10.98
CA GLN A 15 2.88 -8.31 -9.81
C GLN A 15 2.94 -6.95 -9.09
N ALA A 16 4.13 -6.34 -8.96
CA ALA A 16 4.27 -5.01 -8.38
C ALA A 16 3.47 -3.97 -9.18
N LEU A 17 3.65 -3.92 -10.50
CA LEU A 17 2.86 -3.02 -11.36
C LEU A 17 1.35 -3.25 -11.21
N GLU A 18 0.91 -4.51 -11.13
CA GLU A 18 -0.52 -4.81 -10.96
C GLU A 18 -1.03 -4.45 -9.57
N THR A 19 -0.16 -4.51 -8.53
CA THR A 19 -0.50 -4.07 -7.17
C THR A 19 -0.72 -2.57 -7.15
N GLU A 20 0.16 -1.77 -7.74
CA GLU A 20 0.00 -0.32 -7.86
C GLU A 20 -1.28 0.06 -8.63
N ILE A 21 -1.51 -0.56 -9.79
CA ILE A 21 -2.74 -0.34 -10.58
C ILE A 21 -4.00 -0.68 -9.75
N GLY A 22 -3.95 -1.77 -8.99
CA GLY A 22 -5.02 -2.16 -8.07
C GLY A 22 -5.17 -1.19 -6.91
N GLY A 23 -4.05 -0.69 -6.35
CA GLY A 23 -3.97 0.31 -5.29
C GLY A 23 -4.71 1.60 -5.65
N VAL A 24 -4.51 2.11 -6.86
CA VAL A 24 -5.28 3.26 -7.39
C VAL A 24 -6.79 3.02 -7.25
N GLN A 25 -7.30 1.86 -7.66
CA GLN A 25 -8.72 1.54 -7.59
C GLN A 25 -9.21 1.39 -6.14
N VAL A 26 -8.38 0.82 -5.28
CA VAL A 26 -8.64 0.67 -3.85
C VAL A 26 -8.77 2.04 -3.21
N TYR A 27 -7.82 2.96 -3.40
CA TYR A 27 -7.89 4.32 -2.85
C TYR A 27 -9.07 5.14 -3.41
N GLU A 28 -9.34 5.08 -4.73
CA GLU A 28 -10.50 5.74 -5.33
C GLU A 28 -11.82 5.29 -4.70
N THR A 29 -11.89 4.06 -4.23
CA THR A 29 -13.08 3.51 -3.59
C THR A 29 -13.07 3.81 -2.09
N ALA A 30 -11.93 3.69 -1.41
CA ALA A 30 -11.77 3.98 0.01
C ALA A 30 -12.12 5.44 0.35
N ILE A 31 -11.69 6.39 -0.48
CA ILE A 31 -12.04 7.82 -0.34
C ILE A 31 -13.55 8.06 -0.32
N LYS A 32 -14.34 7.27 -1.06
CA LYS A 32 -15.80 7.34 -1.05
C LYS A 32 -16.41 6.77 0.23
N CYS A 33 -15.72 5.87 0.90
CA CYS A 33 -16.12 5.27 2.17
C CYS A 33 -15.73 6.13 3.38
N ALA A 34 -14.75 7.03 3.22
CA ALA A 34 -14.20 7.82 4.32
C ALA A 34 -15.22 8.82 4.85
N VAL A 35 -15.47 8.75 6.16
CA VAL A 35 -16.28 9.70 6.95
C VAL A 35 -15.40 10.68 7.69
N ASN A 36 -14.24 10.23 8.18
CA ASN A 36 -13.25 11.08 8.82
C ASN A 36 -12.51 11.91 7.76
N GLU A 37 -12.57 13.24 7.88
CA GLU A 37 -12.02 14.15 6.87
C GLU A 37 -10.48 14.16 6.84
N ASP A 38 -9.79 13.86 7.94
CA ASP A 38 -8.33 13.80 7.95
C ASP A 38 -7.85 12.51 7.25
N LEU A 39 -8.45 11.37 7.57
CA LEU A 39 -8.21 10.12 6.84
C LEU A 39 -8.50 10.25 5.34
N LYS A 40 -9.58 10.95 4.99
CA LYS A 40 -9.92 11.17 3.58
C LYS A 40 -8.87 11.97 2.83
N LYS A 41 -8.32 13.01 3.45
CA LYS A 41 -7.22 13.82 2.87
C LYS A 41 -5.96 13.00 2.73
N GLU A 42 -5.64 12.18 3.71
CA GLU A 42 -4.49 11.28 3.68
C GLU A 42 -4.61 10.28 2.53
N TRP A 43 -5.73 9.60 2.39
CA TRP A 43 -5.96 8.70 1.26
C TRP A 43 -6.00 9.41 -0.11
N GLN A 44 -6.38 10.69 -0.15
CA GLN A 44 -6.25 11.50 -1.38
C GLN A 44 -4.78 11.76 -1.73
N LYS A 45 -3.93 12.03 -0.73
CA LYS A 45 -2.48 12.14 -0.91
C LYS A 45 -1.91 10.82 -1.43
N TYR A 46 -2.21 9.71 -0.76
CA TYR A 46 -1.72 8.38 -1.12
C TYR A 46 -2.19 7.93 -2.52
N LEU A 47 -3.40 8.28 -2.93
CA LEU A 47 -3.86 8.05 -4.29
C LEU A 47 -2.97 8.72 -5.35
N GLU A 48 -2.55 9.96 -5.11
CA GLU A 48 -1.67 10.68 -6.05
C GLU A 48 -0.24 10.11 -6.03
N GLU A 49 0.24 9.63 -4.89
CA GLU A 49 1.52 8.94 -4.74
C GLU A 49 1.49 7.59 -5.46
N THR A 50 0.49 6.74 -5.23
CA THR A 50 0.30 5.45 -5.92
C THR A 50 0.22 5.61 -7.45
N ARG A 51 -0.40 6.69 -7.95
CA ARG A 51 -0.39 6.98 -9.39
C ARG A 51 1.01 7.24 -9.93
N LYS A 52 1.86 7.92 -9.17
CA LYS A 52 3.29 8.10 -9.54
C LYS A 52 4.05 6.79 -9.47
N HIS A 53 3.75 5.94 -8.47
CA HIS A 53 4.37 4.62 -8.36
C HIS A 53 4.08 3.75 -9.60
N VAL A 54 2.84 3.81 -10.15
CA VAL A 54 2.53 3.16 -11.44
C VAL A 54 3.46 3.65 -12.55
N ASP A 55 3.69 4.97 -12.63
CA ASP A 55 4.59 5.55 -13.65
C ASP A 55 6.05 5.13 -13.39
N ILE A 56 6.51 5.13 -12.14
CA ILE A 56 7.86 4.70 -11.74
C ILE A 56 8.10 3.24 -12.11
N VAL A 57 7.19 2.32 -11.74
CA VAL A 57 7.32 0.90 -12.10
C VAL A 57 7.27 0.72 -13.62
N THR A 58 6.41 1.47 -14.32
CA THR A 58 6.37 1.44 -15.79
C THR A 58 7.70 1.87 -16.41
N HIS A 59 8.36 2.88 -15.84
CA HIS A 59 9.70 3.30 -16.28
C HIS A 59 10.76 2.21 -16.07
N VAL A 60 10.65 1.40 -15.01
CA VAL A 60 11.51 0.21 -14.83
C VAL A 60 11.33 -0.77 -15.99
N PHE A 61 10.08 -1.03 -16.42
CA PHE A 61 9.81 -1.89 -17.58
C PHE A 61 10.44 -1.36 -18.86
N GLU A 62 10.33 -0.06 -19.11
CA GLU A 62 10.96 0.60 -20.27
C GLU A 62 12.50 0.46 -20.24
N GLY A 63 13.10 0.74 -19.08
CA GLY A 63 14.55 0.67 -18.91
C GLY A 63 15.13 -0.73 -19.04
N LEU A 64 14.36 -1.74 -18.71
CA LEU A 64 14.73 -3.16 -18.80
C LEU A 64 14.26 -3.82 -20.13
N GLU A 65 13.68 -3.04 -21.04
CA GLU A 65 13.08 -3.54 -22.30
C GLU A 65 12.06 -4.66 -22.09
N LEU A 66 11.29 -4.61 -20.98
CA LEU A 66 10.25 -5.56 -20.64
C LEU A 66 8.88 -5.06 -21.10
N ASN A 67 7.97 -5.97 -21.38
CA ASN A 67 6.61 -5.62 -21.76
C ASN A 67 5.70 -5.52 -20.51
N PRO A 68 5.24 -4.31 -20.12
CA PRO A 68 4.38 -4.11 -18.96
C PRO A 68 2.97 -4.69 -19.11
N THR A 69 2.57 -5.12 -20.31
CA THR A 69 1.26 -5.71 -20.58
C THR A 69 1.26 -7.24 -20.60
N THR A 70 2.39 -7.87 -20.27
CA THR A 70 2.49 -9.33 -20.20
C THR A 70 1.55 -9.88 -19.14
N GLU A 71 0.71 -10.85 -19.53
CA GLU A 71 -0.20 -11.53 -18.61
C GLU A 71 0.45 -12.80 -18.06
N THR A 72 0.35 -12.98 -16.75
CA THR A 72 0.78 -14.17 -16.02
C THR A 72 -0.28 -14.61 -15.02
N PRO A 73 -0.29 -15.89 -14.61
CA PRO A 73 -1.20 -16.34 -13.56
C PRO A 73 -1.04 -15.57 -12.23
N GLY A 74 0.20 -15.21 -11.86
CA GLY A 74 0.46 -14.44 -10.64
C GLY A 74 -0.09 -13.02 -10.73
N ARG A 75 0.14 -12.34 -11.86
CA ARG A 75 -0.44 -11.03 -12.13
C ARG A 75 -1.98 -11.03 -12.06
N GLN A 76 -2.62 -12.04 -12.66
CA GLN A 76 -4.08 -12.18 -12.62
C GLN A 76 -4.59 -12.38 -11.20
N ILE A 77 -3.89 -13.17 -10.36
CA ILE A 77 -4.25 -13.34 -8.94
C ILE A 77 -4.17 -12.02 -8.17
N VAL A 78 -3.18 -11.17 -8.43
CA VAL A 78 -3.07 -9.85 -7.80
C VAL A 78 -4.24 -8.97 -8.22
N ARG A 79 -4.57 -8.94 -9.50
CA ARG A 79 -5.74 -8.21 -10.03
C ARG A 79 -7.05 -8.66 -9.38
N ASP A 80 -7.27 -9.96 -9.28
CA ASP A 80 -8.48 -10.53 -8.66
C ASP A 80 -8.60 -10.14 -7.18
N LYS A 81 -7.48 -10.07 -6.45
CA LYS A 81 -7.47 -9.59 -5.06
C LYS A 81 -7.87 -8.12 -4.97
N ALA A 82 -7.30 -7.24 -5.79
CA ALA A 82 -7.68 -5.83 -5.81
C ALA A 82 -9.17 -5.64 -6.12
N VAL A 83 -9.69 -6.36 -7.12
CA VAL A 83 -11.12 -6.37 -7.45
C VAL A 83 -11.98 -6.81 -6.25
N ALA A 84 -11.56 -7.84 -5.52
CA ALA A 84 -12.28 -8.31 -4.34
C ALA A 84 -12.31 -7.26 -3.21
N LEU A 85 -11.20 -6.54 -2.97
CA LEU A 85 -11.14 -5.43 -2.01
C LEU A 85 -12.09 -4.30 -2.40
N VAL A 86 -12.07 -3.88 -3.65
CA VAL A 86 -12.99 -2.86 -4.19
C VAL A 86 -14.46 -3.30 -4.04
N GLN A 87 -14.79 -4.55 -4.37
CA GLN A 87 -16.14 -5.08 -4.21
C GLN A 87 -16.60 -5.12 -2.75
N SER A 88 -15.72 -5.44 -1.81
CA SER A 88 -16.04 -5.43 -0.38
C SER A 88 -16.43 -4.04 0.10
N MET A 89 -15.67 -3.02 -0.29
CA MET A 89 -15.96 -1.62 0.02
C MET A 89 -17.26 -1.13 -0.61
N GLN A 90 -17.50 -1.45 -1.90
CA GLN A 90 -18.75 -1.10 -2.60
C GLN A 90 -19.97 -1.75 -1.93
N LYS A 91 -19.83 -3.00 -1.48
CA LYS A 91 -20.88 -3.69 -0.73
C LYS A 91 -21.15 -3.00 0.61
N ALA A 92 -20.11 -2.59 1.33
CA ALA A 92 -20.25 -1.85 2.58
C ALA A 92 -20.93 -0.49 2.37
N LEU A 93 -20.54 0.27 1.34
CA LEU A 93 -21.21 1.52 0.95
C LEU A 93 -22.71 1.31 0.67
N SER A 94 -23.06 0.22 -0.03
CA SER A 94 -24.45 -0.09 -0.37
C SER A 94 -25.30 -0.47 0.85
N SER A 95 -24.69 -0.84 1.98
CA SER A 95 -25.43 -1.15 3.21
C SER A 95 -26.07 0.07 3.86
N GLY A 96 -25.61 1.28 3.50
CA GLY A 96 -26.10 2.55 4.05
C GLY A 96 -25.57 2.91 5.43
N ASP A 97 -24.64 2.11 5.97
CA ASP A 97 -23.92 2.44 7.22
C ASP A 97 -22.52 2.99 6.90
N PRO A 98 -22.33 4.32 7.02
CA PRO A 98 -21.07 4.98 6.69
C PRO A 98 -19.92 4.59 7.62
N VAL A 99 -20.20 4.26 8.88
CA VAL A 99 -19.17 3.83 9.85
C VAL A 99 -18.62 2.47 9.44
N THR A 100 -19.49 1.52 9.15
CA THR A 100 -19.10 0.20 8.64
C THR A 100 -18.35 0.33 7.30
N ALA A 101 -18.79 1.21 6.40
CA ALA A 101 -18.12 1.41 5.12
C ALA A 101 -16.67 1.92 5.31
N GLN A 102 -16.46 2.88 6.21
CA GLN A 102 -15.12 3.39 6.54
C GLN A 102 -14.21 2.31 7.17
N LEU A 103 -14.75 1.49 8.08
CA LEU A 103 -13.99 0.39 8.70
C LEU A 103 -13.54 -0.63 7.66
N VAL A 104 -14.46 -1.09 6.79
CA VAL A 104 -14.15 -2.02 5.70
C VAL A 104 -13.11 -1.42 4.75
N ALA A 105 -13.20 -0.12 4.46
CA ALA A 105 -12.24 0.55 3.62
C ALA A 105 -10.84 0.60 4.26
N ALA A 106 -10.76 0.92 5.56
CA ALA A 106 -9.48 0.94 6.26
C ALA A 106 -8.80 -0.44 6.27
N GLU A 107 -9.57 -1.52 6.49
CA GLU A 107 -9.04 -2.89 6.39
C GLU A 107 -8.60 -3.23 4.96
N ALA A 108 -9.40 -2.87 3.95
CA ALA A 108 -9.07 -3.14 2.55
C ALA A 108 -7.80 -2.41 2.09
N VAL A 109 -7.59 -1.17 2.53
CA VAL A 109 -6.33 -0.43 2.25
C VAL A 109 -5.16 -1.11 2.95
N VAL A 110 -5.27 -1.51 4.23
CA VAL A 110 -4.20 -2.26 4.93
C VAL A 110 -3.82 -3.54 4.19
N ASP A 111 -4.80 -4.28 3.66
CA ASP A 111 -4.53 -5.51 2.91
C ASP A 111 -3.78 -5.21 1.59
N ALA A 112 -4.15 -4.15 0.87
CA ALA A 112 -3.48 -3.72 -0.35
C ALA A 112 -2.05 -3.28 -0.06
N GLU A 113 -1.85 -2.37 0.90
CA GLU A 113 -0.55 -1.83 1.29
C GLU A 113 0.39 -2.91 1.86
N THR A 114 -0.14 -3.92 2.57
CA THR A 114 0.68 -5.05 3.03
C THR A 114 1.30 -5.82 1.87
N LYS A 115 0.57 -5.99 0.76
CA LYS A 115 1.11 -6.67 -0.43
C LYS A 115 2.10 -5.77 -1.16
N ASP A 116 1.84 -4.48 -1.21
CA ASP A 116 2.71 -3.53 -1.90
C ASP A 116 4.03 -3.34 -1.18
N HIS A 117 4.01 -3.07 0.10
CA HIS A 117 5.20 -3.03 0.95
C HIS A 117 6.07 -4.29 0.78
N GLN A 118 5.48 -5.52 0.74
CA GLN A 118 6.23 -6.74 0.47
C GLN A 118 6.89 -6.76 -0.92
N ASN A 119 6.26 -6.19 -1.94
CA ASN A 119 6.86 -6.08 -3.27
C ASN A 119 8.09 -5.17 -3.21
N TRP A 120 7.98 -4.01 -2.57
CA TRP A 120 9.08 -3.05 -2.46
C TRP A 120 10.23 -3.55 -1.57
N GLU A 121 9.95 -4.28 -0.47
CA GLU A 121 10.99 -5.02 0.26
C GLU A 121 11.77 -5.98 -0.65
N LEU A 122 11.08 -6.78 -1.48
CA LEU A 122 11.73 -7.71 -2.41
C LEU A 122 12.51 -6.99 -3.52
N ILE A 123 12.01 -5.86 -4.01
CA ILE A 123 12.72 -5.01 -4.96
C ILE A 123 14.01 -4.46 -4.30
N GLY A 124 13.94 -4.00 -3.05
CA GLY A 124 15.13 -3.58 -2.28
C GLY A 124 16.17 -4.69 -2.14
N ILE A 125 15.76 -5.93 -1.86
CA ILE A 125 16.66 -7.09 -1.84
C ILE A 125 17.30 -7.30 -3.21
N LEU A 126 16.54 -7.18 -4.30
CA LEU A 126 17.10 -7.29 -5.66
C LEU A 126 18.11 -6.20 -5.97
N VAL A 127 17.94 -4.98 -5.46
CA VAL A 127 18.94 -3.89 -5.59
C VAL A 127 20.26 -4.32 -4.99
N GLU A 128 20.27 -5.01 -3.86
CA GLU A 128 21.50 -5.47 -3.22
C GLU A 128 22.14 -6.69 -3.92
N GLU A 129 21.32 -7.58 -4.46
CA GLU A 129 21.76 -8.87 -4.98
C GLU A 129 21.98 -8.90 -6.51
N THR A 130 21.66 -7.82 -7.25
CA THR A 130 21.82 -7.74 -8.70
C THR A 130 22.89 -6.72 -9.12
N THR A 131 23.17 -6.64 -10.43
CA THR A 131 24.14 -5.72 -11.03
C THR A 131 23.65 -5.22 -12.38
N GLY A 132 24.35 -4.25 -12.98
CA GLY A 132 24.04 -3.72 -14.32
C GLY A 132 22.71 -2.95 -14.33
N ASP A 133 22.01 -3.04 -15.45
CA ASP A 133 20.78 -2.27 -15.67
C ASP A 133 19.66 -2.64 -14.69
N ILE A 134 19.54 -3.91 -14.32
CA ILE A 134 18.56 -4.35 -13.31
C ILE A 134 18.78 -3.57 -12.02
N LYS A 135 19.99 -3.62 -11.46
CA LYS A 135 20.30 -2.87 -10.23
C LYS A 135 20.03 -1.38 -10.38
N LYS A 136 20.43 -0.80 -11.51
CA LYS A 136 20.28 0.64 -11.75
C LYS A 136 18.82 1.07 -11.67
N TYR A 137 17.95 0.46 -12.48
CA TYR A 137 16.56 0.89 -12.57
C TYR A 137 15.76 0.53 -11.31
N LEU A 138 16.02 -0.64 -10.68
CA LEU A 138 15.37 -1.00 -9.43
C LEU A 138 15.78 -0.09 -8.28
N LYS A 139 17.06 0.32 -8.24
CA LYS A 139 17.54 1.24 -7.20
C LYS A 139 16.90 2.61 -7.31
N GLU A 140 16.86 3.18 -8.52
CA GLU A 140 16.22 4.46 -8.79
C GLU A 140 14.75 4.44 -8.34
N ALA A 141 14.00 3.40 -8.72
CA ALA A 141 12.60 3.24 -8.33
C ALA A 141 12.41 3.05 -6.81
N HIS A 142 13.20 2.18 -6.18
CA HIS A 142 13.10 1.89 -4.75
C HIS A 142 13.40 3.12 -3.89
N GLU A 143 14.43 3.90 -4.23
CA GLU A 143 14.80 5.12 -3.49
C GLU A 143 13.71 6.22 -3.58
N GLU A 144 12.85 6.20 -4.62
CA GLU A 144 11.75 7.14 -4.75
C GLU A 144 10.48 6.72 -4.00
N VAL A 145 10.29 5.41 -3.75
CA VAL A 145 8.99 4.87 -3.32
C VAL A 145 9.01 4.34 -1.89
N GLU A 146 10.12 3.76 -1.40
CA GLU A 146 10.19 3.02 -0.14
C GLU A 146 9.61 3.77 1.06
N GLU A 147 9.98 5.06 1.22
CA GLU A 147 9.51 5.85 2.36
C GLU A 147 8.00 6.17 2.28
N GLU A 148 7.46 6.36 1.07
CA GLU A 148 6.03 6.61 0.86
C GLU A 148 5.22 5.34 1.17
N GLU A 149 5.67 4.16 0.73
CA GLU A 149 5.03 2.88 1.02
C GLU A 149 5.02 2.51 2.51
N ASP A 150 6.11 2.77 3.20
CA ASP A 150 6.17 2.60 4.66
C ASP A 150 5.14 3.51 5.37
N GLU A 151 5.00 4.76 4.93
CA GLU A 151 4.01 5.70 5.44
C GLU A 151 2.58 5.19 5.17
N HIS A 152 2.27 4.81 3.91
CA HIS A 152 0.97 4.28 3.52
C HIS A 152 0.54 3.12 4.41
N LEU A 153 1.40 2.12 4.58
CA LEU A 153 1.11 0.94 5.39
C LEU A 153 0.93 1.29 6.87
N TYR A 154 1.93 1.95 7.49
CA TYR A 154 1.93 2.12 8.95
C TYR A 154 0.88 3.11 9.42
N HIS A 155 0.64 4.19 8.69
CA HIS A 155 -0.40 5.16 9.02
C HIS A 155 -1.78 4.52 8.87
N THR A 156 -2.06 3.83 7.75
CA THR A 156 -3.36 3.18 7.56
C THR A 156 -3.61 2.08 8.57
N MET A 157 -2.60 1.32 9.00
CA MET A 157 -2.73 0.38 10.12
C MET A 157 -3.08 1.09 11.44
N GLY A 158 -2.56 2.29 11.66
CA GLY A 158 -2.92 3.16 12.77
C GLY A 158 -4.40 3.56 12.71
N TRP A 159 -4.83 4.07 11.58
CA TRP A 159 -6.22 4.46 11.32
C TRP A 159 -7.19 3.28 11.49
N ALA A 160 -6.94 2.14 10.87
CA ALA A 160 -7.78 0.95 11.00
C ALA A 160 -7.96 0.53 12.47
N ARG A 161 -6.86 0.53 13.23
CA ARG A 161 -6.89 0.22 14.66
C ARG A 161 -7.74 1.21 15.46
N GLU A 162 -7.51 2.52 15.29
CA GLU A 162 -8.21 3.52 16.10
C GLU A 162 -9.70 3.64 15.74
N LEU A 163 -10.06 3.50 14.47
CA LEU A 163 -11.45 3.45 14.02
C LEU A 163 -12.17 2.23 14.60
N TRP A 164 -11.52 1.07 14.66
CA TRP A 164 -12.09 -0.10 15.35
C TRP A 164 -12.28 0.13 16.85
N ILE A 165 -11.32 0.77 17.51
CA ILE A 165 -11.41 1.12 18.93
C ILE A 165 -12.59 2.05 19.17
N GLU A 166 -12.79 3.05 18.32
CA GLU A 166 -13.94 3.96 18.38
C GLU A 166 -15.26 3.21 18.19
N SER A 167 -15.35 2.33 17.20
CA SER A 167 -16.56 1.54 16.94
C SER A 167 -16.93 0.60 18.07
N LEU A 168 -15.96 0.17 18.88
CA LEU A 168 -16.17 -0.61 20.12
C LEU A 168 -16.67 0.25 21.30
N GLY A 169 -16.86 1.56 21.10
CA GLY A 169 -17.22 2.50 22.16
C GLY A 169 -16.10 2.82 23.13
N LEU A 170 -14.86 2.54 22.76
CA LEU A 170 -13.67 2.82 23.56
C LEU A 170 -13.05 4.15 23.11
N LYS A 171 -12.19 4.74 23.97
CA LYS A 171 -11.50 6.00 23.63
C LYS A 171 -10.45 5.75 22.56
N ALA A 172 -10.72 6.23 21.36
CA ALA A 172 -9.77 6.27 20.24
C ALA A 172 -8.83 7.48 20.33
N VAL A 173 -7.72 7.41 19.59
CA VAL A 173 -6.77 8.51 19.35
C VAL A 173 -6.79 8.77 17.85
N LEU A 174 -7.42 9.86 17.43
CA LEU A 174 -7.57 10.25 16.03
C LEU A 174 -7.12 11.71 15.87
N PRO A 175 -6.18 12.02 14.95
CA PRO A 175 -5.40 11.09 14.13
C PRO A 175 -4.62 10.05 14.94
N PRO A 176 -4.28 8.89 14.36
CA PRO A 176 -3.53 7.86 15.07
C PRO A 176 -2.11 8.31 15.41
N PRO A 177 -1.49 7.73 16.47
CA PRO A 177 -0.12 8.08 16.85
C PRO A 177 0.92 7.86 15.75
N GLU A 178 0.66 6.98 14.82
CA GLU A 178 1.50 6.71 13.65
C GLU A 178 1.57 7.93 12.73
N GLU A 179 0.45 8.56 12.46
CA GLU A 179 0.37 9.79 11.65
C GLU A 179 1.00 10.98 12.38
N GLU A 180 0.63 11.22 13.65
CA GLU A 180 1.20 12.33 14.42
C GLU A 180 2.72 12.27 14.59
N LYS A 181 3.31 11.09 14.45
CA LYS A 181 4.75 10.84 14.61
C LYS A 181 5.48 10.62 13.29
N ASP A 182 4.80 10.76 12.18
CA ASP A 182 5.36 10.53 10.84
C ASP A 182 6.13 9.20 10.77
N VAL A 183 5.41 8.10 11.08
CA VAL A 183 6.01 6.76 11.22
C VAL A 183 6.28 6.17 9.84
N LYS A 184 7.56 5.89 9.57
CA LYS A 184 8.05 5.28 8.34
C LYS A 184 8.86 4.00 8.59
N THR A 185 8.66 3.33 9.71
CA THR A 185 9.39 2.10 10.06
C THR A 185 8.59 1.22 11.02
N ALA A 186 8.79 -0.09 10.96
CA ALA A 186 8.20 -1.04 11.91
C ALA A 186 8.53 -0.73 13.38
N ILE A 187 9.75 -0.23 13.65
CA ILE A 187 10.16 0.20 15.00
C ILE A 187 9.38 1.45 15.40
N GLY A 188 9.20 2.40 14.49
CA GLY A 188 8.38 3.59 14.70
C GLY A 188 6.94 3.22 15.04
N GLN A 189 6.35 2.29 14.30
CA GLN A 189 5.00 1.79 14.54
C GLN A 189 4.86 1.15 15.94
N ALA A 190 5.81 0.30 16.33
CA ALA A 190 5.80 -0.29 17.67
C ALA A 190 5.88 0.77 18.78
N ARG A 191 6.69 1.82 18.61
CA ARG A 191 6.79 2.96 19.54
C ARG A 191 5.52 3.80 19.57
N ALA A 192 4.89 4.02 18.43
CA ALA A 192 3.62 4.75 18.33
C ALA A 192 2.50 4.02 19.10
N LYS A 193 2.36 2.71 18.90
CA LYS A 193 1.42 1.87 19.66
C LYS A 193 1.65 1.95 21.17
N MET A 194 2.90 1.96 21.63
CA MET A 194 3.22 2.11 23.06
C MET A 194 2.88 3.50 23.59
N ALA A 195 3.08 4.54 22.79
CA ALA A 195 2.79 5.93 23.18
C ALA A 195 1.29 6.22 23.27
N ARG A 196 0.44 5.51 22.52
CA ARG A 196 -1.00 5.67 22.46
C ARG A 196 -1.66 5.83 23.84
N ASN A 197 -1.24 5.05 24.82
CA ASN A 197 -1.81 5.10 26.18
C ASN A 197 -1.57 6.44 26.90
N LYS A 198 -0.60 7.23 26.46
CA LYS A 198 -0.30 8.57 27.02
C LYS A 198 -1.05 9.68 26.28
N MET A 199 -1.69 9.36 25.15
CA MET A 199 -2.41 10.29 24.28
C MET A 199 -3.94 10.25 24.49
N LYS A 200 -4.41 9.29 25.30
CA LYS A 200 -5.82 9.12 25.67
C LYS A 200 -6.39 10.22 26.54
#